data_7cea63dbeb3e05194576132bd2bcf78e
#
_entry.id   7cea63dbeb3e05194576132bd2bcf78e
#
_cell.length_a   1.000
_cell.length_b   1.000
_cell.length_c   1.000
_cell.angle_alpha   90.00
_cell.angle_beta   90.00
_cell.angle_gamma   90.00
#
_symmetry.space_group_name_H-M   'P 1'
#
loop_
_entity.id
_entity.type
_entity.pdbx_description
1 polymer ?
#
loop_
_entity_poly.entity_id
_entity_poly.type
_entity_poly.pdbx_seq_one_letter_code
_entity_poly.pdbx_strand_id
1 'polypeptide(L)'
;MRLPTRDQGQSISLKMTPMIDVVFLLLVFFVWTSSFDLPEFDLPSSMAQPPSGGIESESIKIEAEDYDELIVKVDEINGETVIRVNDQSVDGFEPLRGYLKSILELGIQPPVIIDPSDRVTMLIAVRLYDIARDAGADRVLFAARPSE
;
A
#
# COMPACT_ATOMS: atom_id res chain seq x y z
N MET A 1 -24.48 -76.40 -36.32
CA MET A 1 -23.91 -75.08 -36.55
C MET A 1 -24.39 -74.14 -35.44
N ARG A 2 -23.53 -73.77 -34.48
CA ARG A 2 -23.83 -72.79 -33.40
C ARG A 2 -23.24 -71.52 -33.84
N LEU A 3 -24.07 -70.50 -34.00
CA LEU A 3 -23.66 -69.12 -34.24
C LEU A 3 -23.02 -68.50 -32.94
N PRO A 4 -21.90 -67.83 -33.01
CA PRO A 4 -21.36 -67.18 -31.87
C PRO A 4 -22.24 -65.99 -31.49
N THR A 5 -22.69 -65.98 -30.25
CA THR A 5 -23.35 -64.82 -29.63
C THR A 5 -22.36 -63.67 -29.57
N ARG A 6 -22.72 -62.65 -30.26
CA ARG A 6 -22.02 -61.34 -30.26
C ARG A 6 -22.12 -60.79 -28.87
N ASP A 7 -20.98 -60.70 -28.20
CA ASP A 7 -20.83 -60.10 -26.91
C ASP A 7 -21.33 -58.64 -26.98
N GLN A 8 -22.38 -58.37 -26.21
CA GLN A 8 -22.97 -57.03 -26.14
C GLN A 8 -21.98 -56.12 -25.49
N GLY A 9 -21.67 -55.06 -26.19
CA GLY A 9 -20.71 -54.06 -25.83
C GLY A 9 -20.79 -53.62 -24.36
N GLN A 10 -19.66 -53.72 -23.69
CA GLN A 10 -19.45 -53.04 -22.42
C GLN A 10 -19.74 -51.57 -22.63
N SER A 11 -20.85 -51.10 -22.09
CA SER A 11 -21.10 -49.70 -21.97
C SER A 11 -20.01 -49.11 -21.07
N ILE A 12 -19.10 -48.42 -21.67
CA ILE A 12 -18.11 -47.61 -20.94
C ILE A 12 -18.90 -46.51 -20.18
N SER A 13 -19.32 -46.82 -18.97
CA SER A 13 -19.87 -45.81 -18.11
C SER A 13 -18.71 -44.87 -17.73
N LEU A 14 -18.59 -43.77 -18.42
CA LEU A 14 -17.74 -42.67 -18.06
C LEU A 14 -18.16 -42.22 -16.67
N LYS A 15 -17.40 -42.63 -15.66
CA LYS A 15 -17.57 -42.11 -14.30
C LYS A 15 -17.18 -40.64 -14.29
N MET A 16 -18.18 -39.76 -14.29
CA MET A 16 -18.00 -38.33 -14.30
C MET A 16 -17.40 -37.79 -12.98
N THR A 17 -17.52 -38.54 -11.90
CA THR A 17 -17.07 -38.15 -10.55
C THR A 17 -15.59 -37.81 -10.46
N PRO A 18 -14.62 -38.56 -11.05
CA PRO A 18 -13.22 -38.22 -10.99
C PRO A 18 -12.88 -36.93 -11.76
N MET A 19 -13.58 -36.62 -12.85
CA MET A 19 -13.38 -35.42 -13.64
C MET A 19 -13.84 -34.17 -12.88
N ILE A 20 -14.98 -34.28 -12.19
CA ILE A 20 -15.51 -33.18 -11.35
C ILE A 20 -14.55 -32.90 -10.18
N ASP A 21 -14.00 -33.93 -9.57
CA ASP A 21 -13.06 -33.81 -8.46
C ASP A 21 -11.77 -33.08 -8.88
N VAL A 22 -11.20 -33.46 -10.04
CA VAL A 22 -10.02 -32.75 -10.57
C VAL A 22 -10.30 -31.31 -10.87
N VAL A 23 -11.44 -30.98 -11.49
CA VAL A 23 -11.83 -29.59 -11.77
C VAL A 23 -12.05 -28.81 -10.46
N PHE A 24 -12.67 -29.42 -9.47
CA PHE A 24 -12.88 -28.82 -8.16
C PHE A 24 -11.56 -28.53 -7.44
N LEU A 25 -10.62 -29.47 -7.44
CA LEU A 25 -9.28 -29.27 -6.85
C LEU A 25 -8.51 -28.15 -7.55
N LEU A 26 -8.59 -28.07 -8.89
CA LEU A 26 -8.00 -26.98 -9.65
C LEU A 26 -8.63 -25.65 -9.28
N LEU A 27 -9.95 -25.59 -9.15
CA LEU A 27 -10.66 -24.37 -8.76
C LEU A 27 -10.25 -23.91 -7.36
N VAL A 28 -10.21 -24.81 -6.39
CA VAL A 28 -9.75 -24.51 -5.02
C VAL A 28 -8.29 -24.04 -5.02
N PHE A 29 -7.43 -24.67 -5.82
CA PHE A 29 -6.05 -24.25 -5.97
C PHE A 29 -5.94 -22.83 -6.54
N PHE A 30 -6.70 -22.51 -7.59
CA PHE A 30 -6.72 -21.15 -8.15
C PHE A 30 -7.27 -20.11 -7.19
N VAL A 31 -8.35 -20.45 -6.47
CA VAL A 31 -8.89 -19.56 -5.44
C VAL A 31 -7.86 -19.31 -4.34
N TRP A 32 -7.15 -20.34 -3.90
CA TRP A 32 -6.09 -20.19 -2.90
C TRP A 32 -4.91 -19.35 -3.40
N THR A 33 -4.42 -19.62 -4.62
CA THR A 33 -3.30 -18.86 -5.18
C THR A 33 -3.68 -17.44 -5.58
N SER A 34 -4.93 -17.19 -5.93
CA SER A 34 -5.45 -15.85 -6.22
C SER A 34 -5.54 -14.95 -4.97
N SER A 35 -5.55 -15.54 -3.78
CA SER A 35 -5.59 -14.80 -2.51
C SER A 35 -4.23 -14.22 -2.08
N PHE A 36 -3.17 -14.48 -2.84
CA PHE A 36 -1.90 -13.78 -2.66
C PHE A 36 -1.91 -12.47 -3.46
N ASP A 37 -2.84 -11.58 -3.12
CA ASP A 37 -2.66 -10.18 -3.43
C ASP A 37 -1.43 -9.70 -2.65
N LEU A 38 -0.27 -9.84 -3.28
CA LEU A 38 0.86 -9.00 -2.91
C LEU A 38 0.36 -7.57 -3.11
N PRO A 39 0.46 -6.69 -2.11
CA PRO A 39 0.22 -5.29 -2.34
C PRO A 39 1.17 -4.90 -3.47
N GLU A 40 0.64 -4.75 -4.67
CA GLU A 40 1.35 -4.10 -5.73
C GLU A 40 1.61 -2.69 -5.21
N PHE A 41 2.84 -2.45 -4.80
CA PHE A 41 3.32 -1.09 -4.69
C PHE A 41 3.31 -0.56 -6.12
N ASP A 42 2.21 0.05 -6.50
CA ASP A 42 2.16 0.91 -7.67
C ASP A 42 3.29 1.92 -7.48
N LEU A 43 4.40 1.65 -8.16
CA LEU A 43 5.45 2.64 -8.31
C LEU A 43 4.79 3.78 -9.08
N PRO A 44 4.54 4.94 -8.46
CA PRO A 44 4.03 6.07 -9.19
C PRO A 44 5.08 6.41 -10.25
N SER A 45 4.80 6.05 -11.50
CA SER A 45 5.59 6.47 -12.65
C SER A 45 5.31 7.95 -12.93
N SER A 46 5.57 8.80 -11.93
CA SER A 46 5.75 10.22 -12.18
C SER A 46 7.12 10.38 -12.81
N MET A 47 7.17 10.29 -14.13
CA MET A 47 8.31 10.82 -14.88
C MET A 47 8.45 12.28 -14.47
N ALA A 48 9.49 12.55 -13.69
CA ALA A 48 9.86 13.88 -13.27
C ALA A 48 10.02 14.77 -14.50
N GLN A 49 9.11 15.70 -14.71
CA GLN A 49 9.39 16.86 -15.54
C GLN A 49 10.46 17.70 -14.84
N PRO A 50 11.49 18.17 -15.57
CA PRO A 50 12.52 19.02 -14.97
C PRO A 50 11.89 20.31 -14.43
N PRO A 51 12.39 20.86 -13.31
CA PRO A 51 11.84 22.05 -12.70
C PRO A 51 12.10 23.26 -13.57
N SER A 52 11.06 23.79 -14.20
CA SER A 52 11.05 25.15 -14.73
C SER A 52 10.72 26.08 -13.58
N GLY A 53 11.67 26.95 -13.25
CA GLY A 53 11.56 27.88 -12.14
C GLY A 53 10.34 28.81 -12.26
N GLY A 54 9.66 28.96 -11.17
CA GLY A 54 8.57 29.91 -10.98
C GLY A 54 8.03 29.72 -9.57
N ILE A 55 8.30 30.68 -8.70
CA ILE A 55 7.73 30.77 -7.36
C ILE A 55 6.27 31.20 -7.55
N GLU A 56 5.38 30.24 -7.68
CA GLU A 56 3.96 30.45 -7.48
C GLU A 56 3.51 29.44 -6.44
N SER A 57 2.92 29.97 -5.37
CA SER A 57 2.23 29.20 -4.36
C SER A 57 1.03 28.53 -5.04
N GLU A 58 1.25 27.43 -5.72
CA GLU A 58 0.17 26.58 -6.17
C GLU A 58 -0.48 25.95 -4.94
N SER A 59 -1.72 26.39 -4.71
CA SER A 59 -2.63 25.65 -3.86
C SER A 59 -2.69 24.21 -4.39
N ILE A 60 -2.06 23.30 -3.69
CA ILE A 60 -2.03 21.86 -4.00
C ILE A 60 -3.49 21.41 -4.03
N LYS A 61 -3.97 21.08 -5.23
CA LYS A 61 -5.28 20.49 -5.43
C LYS A 61 -5.19 19.05 -4.93
N ILE A 62 -5.59 18.86 -3.69
CA ILE A 62 -5.60 17.57 -3.02
C ILE A 62 -6.79 16.79 -3.60
N GLU A 63 -6.51 15.82 -4.47
CA GLU A 63 -7.52 14.86 -4.90
C GLU A 63 -7.66 13.79 -3.82
N ALA A 64 -8.86 13.65 -3.28
CA ALA A 64 -9.16 12.87 -2.08
C ALA A 64 -9.06 11.34 -2.26
N GLU A 65 -8.75 10.86 -3.46
CA GLU A 65 -8.81 9.43 -3.81
C GLU A 65 -7.52 8.63 -3.54
N ASP A 66 -6.41 9.27 -3.10
CA ASP A 66 -5.09 8.63 -3.11
C ASP A 66 -4.43 8.45 -1.73
N TYR A 67 -5.18 8.62 -0.63
CA TYR A 67 -4.59 8.55 0.70
C TYR A 67 -5.06 7.34 1.51
N ASP A 68 -4.58 6.15 1.13
CA ASP A 68 -4.73 4.95 1.95
C ASP A 68 -3.88 5.07 3.23
N GLU A 69 -2.74 5.77 3.15
CA GLU A 69 -1.84 6.03 4.27
C GLU A 69 -1.00 7.31 4.04
N LEU A 70 -0.61 7.97 5.13
CA LEU A 70 0.30 9.12 5.10
C LEU A 70 1.65 8.73 5.68
N ILE A 71 2.65 8.58 4.81
CA ILE A 71 4.01 8.21 5.24
C ILE A 71 4.83 9.47 5.43
N VAL A 72 5.19 9.76 6.67
CA VAL A 72 6.06 10.89 7.05
C VAL A 72 7.48 10.36 7.22
N LYS A 73 8.29 10.48 6.17
CA LYS A 73 9.72 10.15 6.22
C LYS A 73 10.49 11.35 6.75
N VAL A 74 11.38 11.11 7.69
CA VAL A 74 12.26 12.13 8.22
C VAL A 74 13.70 11.66 8.23
N ASP A 75 14.59 12.53 7.74
CA ASP A 75 16.03 12.30 7.71
C ASP A 75 16.76 13.52 8.24
N GLU A 76 18.00 13.31 8.67
CA GLU A 76 18.92 14.39 9.08
C GLU A 76 20.09 14.43 8.10
N ILE A 77 20.15 15.49 7.29
CA ILE A 77 21.18 15.69 6.27
C ILE A 77 21.94 16.96 6.63
N ASN A 78 23.25 16.84 6.89
CA ASN A 78 24.12 17.97 7.26
C ASN A 78 23.66 18.76 8.50
N GLY A 79 22.96 18.10 9.44
CA GLY A 79 22.42 18.77 10.63
C GLY A 79 21.10 19.50 10.40
N GLU A 80 20.51 19.34 9.23
CA GLU A 80 19.20 19.89 8.89
C GLU A 80 18.16 18.73 8.80
N THR A 81 17.01 18.95 9.41
CA THR A 81 15.91 17.95 9.39
C THR A 81 15.14 18.09 8.10
N VAL A 82 15.17 17.07 7.27
CA VAL A 82 14.42 16.97 6.01
C VAL A 82 13.19 16.11 6.24
N ILE A 83 12.02 16.67 5.99
CA ILE A 83 10.73 15.98 6.15
C ILE A 83 10.09 15.78 4.77
N ARG A 84 9.56 14.58 4.54
CA ARG A 84 8.80 14.24 3.33
C ARG A 84 7.51 13.55 3.71
N VAL A 85 6.41 13.92 3.06
CA VAL A 85 5.13 13.26 3.20
C VAL A 85 4.73 12.69 1.84
N ASN A 86 4.57 11.39 1.74
CA ASN A 86 4.31 10.67 0.48
C ASN A 86 5.23 11.16 -0.66
N ASP A 87 6.55 11.24 -0.37
CA ASP A 87 7.63 11.68 -1.26
C ASP A 87 7.62 13.20 -1.62
N GLN A 88 6.68 13.99 -1.13
CA GLN A 88 6.71 15.44 -1.23
C GLN A 88 7.54 16.05 -0.09
N SER A 89 8.49 16.92 -0.42
CA SER A 89 9.30 17.62 0.57
C SER A 89 8.49 18.69 1.29
N VAL A 90 8.62 18.73 2.61
CA VAL A 90 7.94 19.72 3.46
C VAL A 90 8.99 20.48 4.29
N ASP A 91 9.01 21.80 4.18
CA ASP A 91 10.03 22.63 4.78
C ASP A 91 9.70 22.95 6.26
N GLY A 92 9.88 21.95 7.13
CA GLY A 92 9.77 22.10 8.57
C GLY A 92 8.47 21.59 9.19
N PHE A 93 8.37 21.81 10.51
CA PHE A 93 7.30 21.23 11.33
C PHE A 93 5.95 21.95 11.18
N GLU A 94 5.95 23.28 11.02
CA GLU A 94 4.71 24.06 10.89
C GLU A 94 4.00 23.80 9.56
N PRO A 95 4.70 23.80 8.39
CA PRO A 95 4.09 23.38 7.14
C PRO A 95 3.59 21.94 7.17
N LEU A 96 4.30 21.03 7.85
CA LEU A 96 3.85 19.65 8.04
C LEU A 96 2.51 19.58 8.77
N ARG A 97 2.38 20.34 9.87
CA ARG A 97 1.12 20.42 10.62
C ARG A 97 -0.03 20.90 9.75
N GLY A 98 0.20 21.99 8.99
CA GLY A 98 -0.80 22.52 8.06
C GLY A 98 -1.21 21.53 6.99
N TYR A 99 -0.24 20.82 6.42
CA TYR A 99 -0.48 19.80 5.40
C TYR A 99 -1.30 18.61 5.93
N LEU A 100 -0.90 18.05 7.07
CA LEU A 100 -1.64 16.95 7.70
C LEU A 100 -3.06 17.41 8.07
N LYS A 101 -3.21 18.60 8.63
CA LYS A 101 -4.51 19.13 9.00
C LYS A 101 -5.43 19.29 7.80
N SER A 102 -4.93 19.80 6.68
CA SER A 102 -5.73 19.95 5.45
C SER A 102 -6.26 18.64 4.91
N ILE A 103 -5.49 17.55 5.01
CA ILE A 103 -5.93 16.22 4.57
C ILE A 103 -6.95 15.64 5.54
N LEU A 104 -6.68 15.71 6.84
CA LEU A 104 -7.56 15.15 7.85
C LEU A 104 -8.91 15.87 7.96
N GLU A 105 -8.96 17.18 7.64
CA GLU A 105 -10.19 17.96 7.57
C GLU A 105 -11.09 17.58 6.38
N LEU A 106 -10.58 16.85 5.38
CA LEU A 106 -11.38 16.31 4.29
C LEU A 106 -12.33 15.17 4.73
N GLY A 107 -12.26 14.76 6.00
CA GLY A 107 -13.08 13.69 6.55
C GLY A 107 -12.53 12.28 6.30
N ILE A 108 -11.36 12.18 5.69
CA ILE A 108 -10.58 10.95 5.52
C ILE A 108 -9.64 10.86 6.72
N GLN A 109 -9.59 9.70 7.38
CA GLN A 109 -8.71 9.46 8.53
C GLN A 109 -7.66 8.39 8.17
N PRO A 110 -6.73 8.66 7.24
CA PRO A 110 -5.67 7.73 6.91
C PRO A 110 -4.73 7.56 8.11
N PRO A 111 -4.16 6.38 8.32
CA PRO A 111 -3.10 6.20 9.31
C PRO A 111 -1.87 7.03 8.92
N VAL A 112 -1.31 7.75 9.88
CA VAL A 112 -0.05 8.48 9.70
C VAL A 112 1.09 7.57 10.16
N ILE A 113 1.99 7.24 9.25
CA ILE A 113 3.15 6.39 9.53
C ILE A 113 4.40 7.27 9.57
N ILE A 114 5.06 7.32 10.72
CA ILE A 114 6.32 8.05 10.89
C ILE A 114 7.47 7.09 10.65
N ASP A 115 8.30 7.38 9.64
CA ASP A 115 9.49 6.61 9.27
C ASP A 115 10.76 7.44 9.47
N PRO A 116 11.31 7.49 10.70
CA PRO A 116 12.55 8.19 10.99
C PRO A 116 13.75 7.39 10.48
N SER A 117 14.73 8.06 9.85
CA SER A 117 16.02 7.43 9.56
C SER A 117 16.83 7.20 10.85
N ASP A 118 17.85 6.35 10.77
CA ASP A 118 18.71 6.01 11.90
C ASP A 118 19.52 7.22 12.45
N ARG A 119 19.58 8.29 11.68
CA ARG A 119 20.26 9.55 12.06
C ARG A 119 19.38 10.48 12.86
N VAL A 120 18.09 10.26 12.84
CA VAL A 120 17.10 11.13 13.50
C VAL A 120 17.02 10.77 14.98
N THR A 121 17.10 11.79 15.82
CA THR A 121 16.96 11.59 17.27
C THR A 121 15.53 11.24 17.64
N MET A 122 15.36 10.47 18.71
CA MET A 122 14.05 10.12 19.25
C MET A 122 13.22 11.36 19.59
N LEU A 123 13.86 12.47 19.97
CA LEU A 123 13.19 13.73 20.25
C LEU A 123 12.42 14.24 19.03
N ILE A 124 13.04 14.18 17.84
CA ILE A 124 12.40 14.58 16.58
C ILE A 124 11.25 13.66 16.25
N ALA A 125 11.43 12.34 16.43
CA ALA A 125 10.39 11.35 16.17
C ALA A 125 9.15 11.57 17.07
N VAL A 126 9.34 11.83 18.36
CA VAL A 126 8.27 12.16 19.30
C VAL A 126 7.58 13.47 18.91
N ARG A 127 8.34 14.49 18.51
CA ARG A 127 7.77 15.76 18.06
C ARG A 127 6.89 15.59 16.82
N LEU A 128 7.27 14.75 15.89
CA LEU A 128 6.45 14.42 14.72
C LEU A 128 5.16 13.71 15.11
N TYR A 129 5.25 12.80 16.07
CA TYR A 129 4.08 12.13 16.63
C TYR A 129 3.08 13.13 17.22
N ASP A 130 3.57 14.06 18.04
CA ASP A 130 2.75 15.11 18.67
C ASP A 130 2.09 16.01 17.60
N ILE A 131 2.84 16.40 16.57
CA ILE A 131 2.30 17.19 15.44
C ILE A 131 1.20 16.46 14.70
N ALA A 132 1.37 15.17 14.42
CA ALA A 132 0.36 14.36 13.76
C ALA A 132 -0.91 14.23 14.62
N ARG A 133 -0.76 14.03 15.93
CA ARG A 133 -1.89 14.00 16.87
C ARG A 133 -2.60 15.33 16.97
N ASP A 134 -1.86 16.43 17.07
CA ASP A 134 -2.40 17.80 17.11
C ASP A 134 -3.13 18.18 15.80
N ALA A 135 -2.68 17.65 14.67
CA ALA A 135 -3.36 17.83 13.38
C ALA A 135 -4.69 17.09 13.29
N GLY A 136 -4.96 16.17 14.23
CA GLY A 136 -6.22 15.40 14.31
C GLY A 136 -6.12 13.97 13.78
N ALA A 137 -4.93 13.40 13.65
CA ALA A 137 -4.76 12.01 13.25
C ALA A 137 -5.24 11.04 14.33
N ASP A 138 -6.19 10.16 14.00
CA ASP A 138 -6.69 9.13 14.91
C ASP A 138 -5.66 8.03 15.15
N ARG A 139 -4.91 7.67 14.11
CA ARG A 139 -3.90 6.61 14.15
C ARG A 139 -2.54 7.14 13.71
N VAL A 140 -1.58 7.10 14.62
CA VAL A 140 -0.18 7.44 14.34
C VAL A 140 0.67 6.22 14.69
N LEU A 141 1.45 5.74 13.74
CA LEU A 141 2.27 4.54 13.83
C LEU A 141 3.73 4.89 13.55
N PHE A 142 4.65 4.12 14.08
CA PHE A 142 6.05 4.16 13.66
C PHE A 142 6.35 3.00 12.74
N ALA A 143 7.07 3.28 11.65
CA ALA A 143 7.56 2.22 10.78
C ALA A 143 8.53 1.33 11.55
N ALA A 144 8.23 0.03 11.62
CA ALA A 144 9.14 -0.96 12.18
C ALA A 144 10.14 -1.38 11.10
N ARG A 145 11.41 -1.06 11.29
CA ARG A 145 12.48 -1.64 10.47
C ARG A 145 12.90 -2.95 11.10
N PRO A 146 12.97 -4.06 10.33
CA PRO A 146 13.60 -5.26 10.83
C PRO A 146 15.07 -4.93 11.12
N SER A 147 15.50 -5.16 12.36
CA SER A 147 16.91 -5.10 12.73
C SER A 147 17.62 -6.24 12.00
N GLU A 148 18.52 -5.93 11.07
CA GLU A 148 19.49 -6.91 10.56
C GLU A 148 20.48 -7.32 11.65
#